data_4bdc006ef26e2308273d1a2c72dc7d38
#
_entry.id   4bdc006ef26e2308273d1a2c72dc7d38
#
_cell.length_a   1.000
_cell.length_b   1.000
_cell.length_c   1.000
_cell.angle_alpha   90.00
_cell.angle_beta   90.00
_cell.angle_gamma   90.00
#
_symmetry.space_group_name_H-M   'P 1'
#
loop_
_entity.id
_entity.type
_entity.pdbx_description
1 polymer ?
#
loop_
_entity_poly.entity_id
_entity_poly.type
_entity_poly.pdbx_seq_one_letter_code
_entity_poly.pdbx_strand_id
1 'polypeptide(L)'
;MLVKRIFINFVAIFVTIYFLKMTKVLLINGSPRKMGNTHVALSEIAAALKEQGIDSEIAWIGVKPVRGCIACGNCKATGNGKCVFDDDVCNEMIDKINAADALVVGAPVYYGVPPGQTIALIQRALFAGAQVANKPAAAVTVCRRGGSTAAFQTLKMPFQMVNMPLVTSQYWNIAFGMNPEEAKLDTEGMQTMRQLARNMAWLLRSIESQPAPAVEDEWKGMNFIR
;
A
#
# COMPACT_ATOMS: atom_id res chain seq x y z
N MET A 1 -48.80 2.96 -13.72
CA MET A 1 -48.32 3.09 -12.30
C MET A 1 -47.33 2.00 -11.89
N LEU A 2 -47.45 0.77 -12.35
CA LEU A 2 -46.57 -0.36 -11.99
C LEU A 2 -45.13 -0.20 -12.52
N VAL A 3 -44.95 0.23 -13.76
CA VAL A 3 -43.63 0.38 -14.41
C VAL A 3 -42.74 1.43 -13.71
N LYS A 4 -43.31 2.55 -13.23
CA LYS A 4 -42.58 3.56 -12.47
C LYS A 4 -42.07 3.05 -11.11
N ARG A 5 -42.84 2.17 -10.47
CA ARG A 5 -42.42 1.55 -9.17
C ARG A 5 -41.28 0.55 -9.34
N ILE A 6 -41.28 -0.22 -10.44
CA ILE A 6 -40.21 -1.18 -10.76
C ILE A 6 -38.90 -0.43 -11.08
N PHE A 7 -38.97 0.69 -11.84
CA PHE A 7 -37.79 1.49 -12.19
C PHE A 7 -37.17 2.18 -10.97
N ILE A 8 -37.98 2.70 -10.04
CA ILE A 8 -37.51 3.30 -8.78
C ILE A 8 -36.84 2.26 -7.87
N ASN A 9 -37.38 1.04 -7.79
CA ASN A 9 -36.78 -0.04 -7.03
C ASN A 9 -35.46 -0.54 -7.66
N PHE A 10 -35.36 -0.61 -9.01
CA PHE A 10 -34.12 -0.99 -9.68
C PHE A 10 -33.03 0.07 -9.50
N VAL A 11 -33.35 1.35 -9.62
CA VAL A 11 -32.41 2.45 -9.38
C VAL A 11 -31.99 2.50 -7.91
N ALA A 12 -32.91 2.30 -6.97
CA ALA A 12 -32.58 2.22 -5.55
C ALA A 12 -31.69 1.03 -5.21
N ILE A 13 -31.93 -0.16 -5.80
CA ILE A 13 -31.11 -1.36 -5.62
C ILE A 13 -29.73 -1.15 -6.29
N PHE A 14 -29.64 -0.58 -7.48
CA PHE A 14 -28.37 -0.27 -8.13
C PHE A 14 -27.56 0.77 -7.35
N VAL A 15 -28.19 1.83 -6.86
CA VAL A 15 -27.58 2.83 -5.98
C VAL A 15 -27.14 2.19 -4.67
N THR A 16 -27.92 1.31 -4.06
CA THR A 16 -27.56 0.60 -2.81
C THR A 16 -26.44 -0.39 -3.03
N ILE A 17 -26.37 -1.11 -4.16
CA ILE A 17 -25.28 -2.04 -4.48
C ILE A 17 -23.98 -1.26 -4.83
N TYR A 18 -24.09 -0.11 -5.48
CA TYR A 18 -22.92 0.75 -5.79
C TYR A 18 -22.33 1.41 -4.53
N PHE A 19 -23.15 1.64 -3.49
CA PHE A 19 -22.70 2.19 -2.21
C PHE A 19 -22.11 1.15 -1.24
N LEU A 20 -22.07 -0.14 -1.58
CA LEU A 20 -21.60 -1.21 -0.68
C LEU A 20 -20.18 -1.73 -0.93
N LYS A 21 -19.44 -1.19 -1.89
CA LYS A 21 -18.00 -1.48 -1.96
C LYS A 21 -17.28 -0.53 -1.00
N MET A 22 -17.12 -0.97 0.24
CA MET A 22 -16.31 -0.22 1.21
C MET A 22 -14.86 -0.18 0.71
N THR A 23 -14.40 1.03 0.37
CA THR A 23 -13.02 1.27 -0.04
C THR A 23 -12.08 0.89 1.09
N LYS A 24 -11.11 0.02 0.80
CA LYS A 24 -10.19 -0.52 1.80
C LYS A 24 -8.74 -0.18 1.48
N VAL A 25 -8.02 0.36 2.47
CA VAL A 25 -6.59 0.62 2.40
C VAL A 25 -5.82 -0.44 3.19
N LEU A 26 -4.86 -1.11 2.56
CA LEU A 26 -3.95 -2.01 3.25
C LEU A 26 -2.74 -1.23 3.77
N LEU A 27 -2.47 -1.32 5.07
CA LEU A 27 -1.33 -0.72 5.75
C LEU A 27 -0.35 -1.83 6.15
N ILE A 28 0.72 -2.05 5.38
CA ILE A 28 1.71 -3.10 5.69
C ILE A 28 2.69 -2.57 6.75
N ASN A 29 2.73 -3.23 7.89
CA ASN A 29 3.72 -2.98 8.93
C ASN A 29 4.96 -3.85 8.71
N GLY A 30 5.99 -3.27 8.10
CA GLY A 30 7.28 -3.89 7.81
C GLY A 30 8.27 -3.91 8.98
N SER A 31 7.83 -3.54 10.18
CA SER A 31 8.67 -3.59 11.37
C SER A 31 8.72 -5.01 11.97
N PRO A 32 9.87 -5.52 12.41
CA PRO A 32 9.91 -6.75 13.21
C PRO A 32 9.21 -6.60 14.57
N ARG A 33 9.02 -5.37 15.05
CA ARG A 33 8.26 -5.08 16.27
C ARG A 33 6.80 -4.78 15.93
N LYS A 34 5.89 -5.71 16.28
CA LYS A 34 4.46 -5.61 15.93
C LYS A 34 3.85 -4.28 16.37
N MET A 35 4.10 -3.87 17.62
CA MET A 35 3.55 -2.63 18.23
C MET A 35 4.63 -1.54 18.38
N GLY A 36 5.60 -1.49 17.44
CA GLY A 36 6.67 -0.49 17.44
C GLY A 36 6.25 0.85 16.85
N ASN A 37 7.22 1.76 16.71
CA ASN A 37 7.00 3.12 16.19
C ASN A 37 6.31 3.14 14.80
N THR A 38 6.64 2.17 13.93
CA THR A 38 5.97 2.02 12.64
C THR A 38 4.48 1.75 12.81
N HIS A 39 4.10 0.92 13.79
CA HIS A 39 2.69 0.68 14.11
C HIS A 39 1.99 1.97 14.59
N VAL A 40 2.66 2.80 15.39
CA VAL A 40 2.11 4.11 15.82
C VAL A 40 1.78 4.98 14.61
N ALA A 41 2.72 5.14 13.68
CA ALA A 41 2.52 5.94 12.47
C ALA A 41 1.37 5.37 11.59
N LEU A 42 1.33 4.05 11.39
CA LEU A 42 0.25 3.41 10.63
C LEU A 42 -1.10 3.48 11.33
N SER A 43 -1.13 3.44 12.66
CA SER A 43 -2.37 3.61 13.45
C SER A 43 -2.94 5.01 13.34
N GLU A 44 -2.08 6.03 13.28
CA GLU A 44 -2.49 7.41 13.04
C GLU A 44 -3.12 7.57 11.64
N ILE A 45 -2.53 6.94 10.62
CA ILE A 45 -3.11 6.89 9.27
C ILE A 45 -4.46 6.17 9.30
N ALA A 46 -4.55 5.01 9.96
CA ALA A 46 -5.79 4.23 10.05
C ALA A 46 -6.91 5.01 10.72
N ALA A 47 -6.61 5.72 11.82
CA ALA A 47 -7.57 6.57 12.50
C ALA A 47 -8.08 7.70 11.60
N ALA A 48 -7.18 8.39 10.91
CA ALA A 48 -7.54 9.47 9.98
C ALA A 48 -8.29 8.97 8.73
N LEU A 49 -8.01 7.77 8.22
CA LEU A 49 -8.79 7.13 7.15
C LEU A 49 -10.22 6.83 7.62
N LYS A 50 -10.37 6.32 8.84
CA LYS A 50 -11.69 6.07 9.45
C LYS A 50 -12.52 7.35 9.56
N GLU A 51 -11.92 8.47 9.95
CA GLU A 51 -12.57 9.79 9.96
C GLU A 51 -13.06 10.21 8.55
N GLN A 52 -12.40 9.71 7.50
CA GLN A 52 -12.80 9.92 6.11
C GLN A 52 -13.80 8.85 5.60
N GLY A 53 -14.27 7.93 6.44
CA GLY A 53 -15.19 6.86 6.05
C GLY A 53 -14.54 5.76 5.19
N ILE A 54 -13.21 5.59 5.29
CA ILE A 54 -12.45 4.59 4.57
C ILE A 54 -11.96 3.51 5.53
N ASP A 55 -12.22 2.25 5.21
CA ASP A 55 -11.72 1.11 5.96
C ASP A 55 -10.22 0.90 5.75
N SER A 56 -9.56 0.39 6.79
CA SER A 56 -8.15 0.02 6.68
C SER A 56 -7.80 -1.20 7.51
N GLU A 57 -6.78 -1.92 7.06
CA GLU A 57 -6.22 -3.07 7.77
C GLU A 57 -4.72 -2.87 7.95
N ILE A 58 -4.22 -2.96 9.19
CA ILE A 58 -2.78 -3.01 9.46
C ILE A 58 -2.34 -4.48 9.44
N ALA A 59 -1.65 -4.88 8.38
CA ALA A 59 -1.09 -6.22 8.22
C ALA A 59 0.38 -6.24 8.64
N TRP A 60 0.70 -6.98 9.69
CA TRP A 60 2.06 -7.14 10.17
C TRP A 60 2.74 -8.32 9.49
N ILE A 61 3.94 -8.09 8.91
CA ILE A 61 4.68 -9.13 8.17
C ILE A 61 5.36 -10.19 9.05
N GLY A 62 5.34 -9.99 10.38
CA GLY A 62 5.93 -10.96 11.33
C GLY A 62 7.43 -10.79 11.51
N VAL A 63 8.01 -11.79 12.20
CA VAL A 63 9.46 -11.90 12.47
C VAL A 63 10.10 -13.08 11.75
N LYS A 64 9.29 -13.92 11.09
CA LYS A 64 9.83 -15.04 10.32
C LYS A 64 10.59 -14.50 9.10
N PRO A 65 11.66 -15.16 8.66
CA PRO A 65 12.38 -14.75 7.46
C PRO A 65 11.46 -14.68 6.25
N VAL A 66 11.55 -13.60 5.48
CA VAL A 66 10.97 -13.48 4.15
C VAL A 66 12.13 -13.54 3.16
N ARG A 67 12.15 -14.58 2.34
CA ARG A 67 13.25 -14.75 1.38
C ARG A 67 13.11 -13.80 0.19
N GLY A 68 14.23 -13.42 -0.40
CA GLY A 68 14.27 -12.62 -1.62
C GLY A 68 13.80 -13.39 -2.85
N CYS A 69 13.48 -12.68 -3.93
CA CYS A 69 13.20 -13.29 -5.23
C CYS A 69 14.48 -13.93 -5.80
N ILE A 70 14.37 -15.18 -6.24
CA ILE A 70 15.47 -15.92 -6.89
C ILE A 70 15.36 -15.91 -8.43
N ALA A 71 14.46 -15.10 -8.98
CA ALA A 71 14.22 -14.98 -10.43
C ALA A 71 13.93 -16.31 -11.15
N CYS A 72 13.32 -17.28 -10.47
CA CYS A 72 13.02 -18.60 -11.04
C CYS A 72 11.97 -18.59 -12.18
N GLY A 73 11.25 -17.49 -12.36
CA GLY A 73 10.23 -17.35 -13.41
C GLY A 73 8.93 -18.13 -13.21
N ASN A 74 8.81 -18.96 -12.16
CA ASN A 74 7.65 -19.84 -11.96
C ASN A 74 6.31 -19.07 -11.90
N CYS A 75 6.26 -17.92 -11.22
CA CYS A 75 5.07 -17.09 -11.15
C CYS A 75 4.62 -16.56 -12.53
N LYS A 76 5.56 -16.33 -13.45
CA LYS A 76 5.25 -15.93 -14.84
C LYS A 76 4.81 -17.14 -15.69
N ALA A 77 5.45 -18.28 -15.49
CA ALA A 77 5.11 -19.50 -16.21
C ALA A 77 3.72 -20.04 -15.83
N THR A 78 3.35 -19.97 -14.56
CA THR A 78 2.04 -20.43 -14.08
C THR A 78 0.93 -19.40 -14.26
N GLY A 79 1.27 -18.11 -14.26
CA GLY A 79 0.30 -17.01 -14.34
C GLY A 79 -0.70 -16.94 -13.18
N ASN A 80 -0.44 -17.65 -12.08
CA ASN A 80 -1.37 -17.78 -10.96
C ASN A 80 -1.33 -16.62 -9.96
N GLY A 81 -0.49 -15.61 -10.19
CA GLY A 81 -0.34 -14.45 -9.33
C GLY A 81 0.32 -14.74 -7.97
N LYS A 82 0.99 -15.88 -7.82
CA LYS A 82 1.65 -16.32 -6.58
C LYS A 82 3.12 -16.62 -6.78
N CYS A 83 3.89 -16.45 -5.70
CA CYS A 83 5.26 -16.95 -5.64
C CYS A 83 5.25 -18.46 -5.42
N VAL A 84 6.27 -19.16 -5.96
CA VAL A 84 6.46 -20.61 -5.72
C VAL A 84 6.76 -20.93 -4.27
N PHE A 85 7.35 -19.98 -3.53
CA PHE A 85 7.59 -20.14 -2.09
C PHE A 85 6.33 -19.80 -1.31
N ASP A 86 5.86 -20.74 -0.51
CA ASP A 86 4.66 -20.66 0.32
C ASP A 86 4.95 -20.81 1.82
N ASP A 87 6.25 -20.87 2.19
CA ASP A 87 6.72 -21.05 3.55
C ASP A 87 6.89 -19.72 4.33
N ASP A 88 6.54 -18.61 3.71
CA ASP A 88 6.54 -17.28 4.34
C ASP A 88 5.27 -16.46 4.01
N VAL A 89 5.18 -15.23 4.54
CA VAL A 89 3.99 -14.39 4.47
C VAL A 89 3.68 -13.81 3.07
N CYS A 90 4.55 -14.01 2.07
CA CYS A 90 4.45 -13.29 0.80
C CYS A 90 3.14 -13.56 0.05
N ASN A 91 2.73 -14.82 -0.09
CA ASN A 91 1.52 -15.17 -0.81
C ASN A 91 0.24 -14.67 -0.10
N GLU A 92 0.22 -14.66 1.22
CA GLU A 92 -0.85 -14.04 2.01
C GLU A 92 -0.92 -12.52 1.76
N MET A 93 0.22 -11.85 1.75
CA MET A 93 0.28 -10.41 1.48
C MET A 93 -0.15 -10.07 0.06
N ILE A 94 0.17 -10.91 -0.94
CA ILE A 94 -0.34 -10.74 -2.32
C ILE A 94 -1.87 -10.73 -2.33
N ASP A 95 -2.52 -11.66 -1.62
CA ASP A 95 -3.99 -11.69 -1.54
C ASP A 95 -4.56 -10.43 -0.90
N LYS A 96 -3.96 -9.97 0.20
CA LYS A 96 -4.37 -8.73 0.88
C LYS A 96 -4.17 -7.50 -0.01
N ILE A 97 -3.05 -7.42 -0.75
CA ILE A 97 -2.77 -6.32 -1.71
C ILE A 97 -3.80 -6.33 -2.84
N ASN A 98 -4.14 -7.51 -3.36
CA ASN A 98 -5.12 -7.63 -4.44
C ASN A 98 -6.53 -7.23 -3.98
N ALA A 99 -6.90 -7.55 -2.76
CA ALA A 99 -8.19 -7.21 -2.16
C ALA A 99 -8.34 -5.74 -1.74
N ALA A 100 -7.24 -5.00 -1.64
CA ALA A 100 -7.24 -3.59 -1.24
C ALA A 100 -7.34 -2.65 -2.45
N ASP A 101 -7.89 -1.46 -2.23
CA ASP A 101 -8.00 -0.40 -3.23
C ASP A 101 -6.78 0.54 -3.22
N ALA A 102 -6.04 0.57 -2.12
CA ALA A 102 -4.78 1.31 -1.97
C ALA A 102 -3.82 0.62 -1.00
N LEU A 103 -2.55 1.01 -1.07
CA LEU A 103 -1.46 0.40 -0.29
C LEU A 103 -0.63 1.46 0.43
N VAL A 104 -0.37 1.27 1.71
CA VAL A 104 0.65 2.00 2.46
C VAL A 104 1.66 1.01 3.02
N VAL A 105 2.94 1.21 2.77
CA VAL A 105 4.00 0.39 3.36
C VAL A 105 4.78 1.22 4.35
N GLY A 106 4.71 0.84 5.62
CA GLY A 106 5.46 1.44 6.72
C GLY A 106 6.63 0.57 7.13
N ALA A 107 7.82 1.18 7.34
CA ALA A 107 9.00 0.47 7.80
C ALA A 107 9.88 1.33 8.73
N PRO A 108 10.59 0.71 9.69
CA PRO A 108 11.66 1.40 10.39
C PRO A 108 12.90 1.53 9.51
N VAL A 109 13.82 2.38 9.94
CA VAL A 109 15.10 2.58 9.26
C VAL A 109 16.18 1.73 9.91
N TYR A 110 16.78 0.84 9.15
CA TYR A 110 17.92 0.00 9.54
C TYR A 110 19.12 0.32 8.63
N TYR A 111 20.17 0.95 9.18
CA TYR A 111 21.36 1.33 8.42
C TYR A 111 21.05 2.14 7.13
N GLY A 112 20.07 3.05 7.20
CA GLY A 112 19.69 3.93 6.08
C GLY A 112 18.70 3.31 5.09
N VAL A 113 18.29 2.06 5.26
CA VAL A 113 17.32 1.37 4.39
C VAL A 113 16.18 0.72 5.22
N PRO A 114 15.06 0.33 4.61
CA PRO A 114 14.05 -0.50 5.28
C PRO A 114 14.63 -1.88 5.64
N PRO A 115 14.04 -2.62 6.60
CA PRO A 115 14.43 -3.99 6.88
C PRO A 115 14.41 -4.86 5.62
N GLY A 116 15.43 -5.71 5.45
CA GLY A 116 15.58 -6.56 4.27
C GLY A 116 14.37 -7.43 3.98
N GLN A 117 13.68 -7.95 5.00
CA GLN A 117 12.45 -8.72 4.83
C GLN A 117 11.30 -7.89 4.23
N THR A 118 11.20 -6.60 4.55
CA THR A 118 10.18 -5.70 3.96
C THR A 118 10.44 -5.50 2.48
N ILE A 119 11.68 -5.26 2.09
CA ILE A 119 12.07 -5.12 0.68
C ILE A 119 11.86 -6.44 -0.08
N ALA A 120 12.29 -7.57 0.49
CA ALA A 120 12.09 -8.88 -0.10
C ALA A 120 10.61 -9.19 -0.35
N LEU A 121 9.75 -8.86 0.62
CA LEU A 121 8.30 -9.00 0.48
C LEU A 121 7.76 -8.17 -0.69
N ILE A 122 8.06 -6.87 -0.72
CA ILE A 122 7.52 -5.96 -1.74
C ILE A 122 8.00 -6.37 -3.14
N GLN A 123 9.29 -6.64 -3.31
CA GLN A 123 9.84 -7.09 -4.58
C GLN A 123 9.17 -8.38 -5.07
N ARG A 124 9.01 -9.38 -4.19
CA ARG A 124 8.39 -10.65 -4.57
C ARG A 124 6.91 -10.50 -4.87
N ALA A 125 6.17 -9.75 -4.07
CA ALA A 125 4.74 -9.52 -4.28
C ALA A 125 4.48 -8.84 -5.63
N LEU A 126 5.21 -7.78 -5.93
CA LEU A 126 5.07 -7.05 -7.20
C LEU A 126 5.52 -7.91 -8.39
N PHE A 127 6.64 -8.65 -8.27
CA PHE A 127 7.13 -9.51 -9.34
C PHE A 127 6.21 -10.72 -9.59
N ALA A 128 5.61 -11.30 -8.54
CA ALA A 128 4.72 -12.45 -8.67
C ALA A 128 3.36 -12.11 -9.32
N GLY A 129 2.99 -10.83 -9.37
CA GLY A 129 1.79 -10.40 -10.07
C GLY A 129 0.71 -9.85 -9.16
N ALA A 130 1.08 -9.20 -8.06
CA ALA A 130 0.13 -8.36 -7.32
C ALA A 130 -0.51 -7.34 -8.26
N GLN A 131 -1.83 -7.28 -8.27
CA GLN A 131 -2.61 -6.39 -9.16
C GLN A 131 -2.68 -5.00 -8.56
N VAL A 132 -1.72 -4.16 -8.88
CA VAL A 132 -1.51 -2.86 -8.22
C VAL A 132 -1.57 -1.65 -9.16
N ALA A 133 -1.52 -1.85 -10.48
CA ALA A 133 -1.56 -0.74 -11.43
C ALA A 133 -2.77 0.16 -11.17
N ASN A 134 -2.54 1.47 -11.16
CA ASN A 134 -3.51 2.53 -10.85
C ASN A 134 -4.06 2.54 -9.41
N LYS A 135 -3.66 1.62 -8.53
CA LYS A 135 -3.98 1.73 -7.09
C LYS A 135 -3.06 2.76 -6.43
N PRO A 136 -3.59 3.72 -5.67
CA PRO A 136 -2.77 4.65 -4.90
C PRO A 136 -1.83 3.93 -3.93
N ALA A 137 -0.60 4.42 -3.83
CA ALA A 137 0.38 3.88 -2.88
C ALA A 137 1.12 4.97 -2.12
N ALA A 138 1.55 4.65 -0.90
CA ALA A 138 2.44 5.48 -0.12
C ALA A 138 3.47 4.67 0.64
N ALA A 139 4.65 5.26 0.82
CA ALA A 139 5.67 4.79 1.74
C ALA A 139 5.65 5.63 3.02
N VAL A 140 5.96 5.00 4.15
CA VAL A 140 6.15 5.65 5.46
C VAL A 140 7.40 5.10 6.10
N THR A 141 8.27 5.96 6.60
CA THR A 141 9.44 5.53 7.36
C THR A 141 9.46 6.13 8.75
N VAL A 142 9.93 5.34 9.71
CA VAL A 142 10.06 5.80 11.08
C VAL A 142 11.48 5.54 11.57
N CYS A 143 12.14 6.54 12.09
CA CYS A 143 13.50 6.40 12.60
C CYS A 143 13.70 7.18 13.92
N ARG A 144 14.79 6.81 14.61
CA ARG A 144 15.21 7.57 15.80
C ARG A 144 15.83 8.93 15.43
N ARG A 145 16.64 8.98 14.34
CA ARG A 145 17.43 10.17 14.01
C ARG A 145 17.69 10.33 12.52
N GLY A 146 18.47 9.46 11.89
CA GLY A 146 18.95 9.62 10.51
C GLY A 146 18.62 8.45 9.60
N GLY A 147 18.82 8.64 8.28
CA GLY A 147 18.64 7.61 7.26
C GLY A 147 17.20 7.44 6.74
N SER A 148 16.24 8.16 7.29
CA SER A 148 14.82 8.05 6.89
C SER A 148 14.59 8.43 5.44
N THR A 149 15.26 9.45 4.91
CA THR A 149 15.09 9.89 3.52
C THR A 149 15.51 8.81 2.52
N ALA A 150 16.65 8.15 2.76
CA ALA A 150 17.12 7.07 1.90
C ALA A 150 16.19 5.86 1.97
N ALA A 151 15.75 5.45 3.18
CA ALA A 151 14.80 4.39 3.37
C ALA A 151 13.42 4.70 2.73
N PHE A 152 12.96 5.93 2.84
CA PHE A 152 11.72 6.41 2.21
C PHE A 152 11.79 6.30 0.69
N GLN A 153 12.89 6.74 0.07
CA GLN A 153 13.10 6.63 -1.36
C GLN A 153 13.11 5.15 -1.80
N THR A 154 13.83 4.29 -1.05
CA THR A 154 13.89 2.84 -1.34
C THR A 154 12.52 2.19 -1.31
N LEU A 155 11.64 2.55 -0.36
CA LEU A 155 10.30 1.98 -0.25
C LEU A 155 9.37 2.43 -1.38
N LYS A 156 9.44 3.67 -1.83
CA LYS A 156 8.48 4.20 -2.81
C LYS A 156 8.83 3.86 -4.26
N MET A 157 10.12 3.65 -4.58
CA MET A 157 10.57 3.38 -5.95
C MET A 157 9.85 2.20 -6.63
N PRO A 158 9.65 1.04 -5.96
CA PRO A 158 8.93 -0.08 -6.58
C PRO A 158 7.52 0.27 -7.03
N PHE A 159 6.82 1.16 -6.32
CA PHE A 159 5.45 1.56 -6.67
C PHE A 159 5.39 2.35 -7.98
N GLN A 160 6.38 3.22 -8.21
CA GLN A 160 6.49 3.98 -9.46
C GLN A 160 6.67 3.06 -10.66
N MET A 161 7.48 1.98 -10.50
CA MET A 161 7.76 1.02 -11.56
C MET A 161 6.51 0.24 -12.02
N VAL A 162 5.53 0.05 -11.14
CA VAL A 162 4.33 -0.75 -11.41
C VAL A 162 3.08 0.12 -11.60
N ASN A 163 3.26 1.36 -12.02
CA ASN A 163 2.18 2.30 -12.34
C ASN A 163 1.21 2.57 -11.19
N MET A 164 1.71 2.73 -9.97
CA MET A 164 0.91 3.15 -8.82
C MET A 164 1.04 4.67 -8.62
N PRO A 165 -0.07 5.44 -8.57
CA PRO A 165 -0.04 6.84 -8.17
C PRO A 165 0.51 6.99 -6.75
N LEU A 166 1.57 7.79 -6.58
CA LEU A 166 2.16 8.02 -5.26
C LEU A 166 1.39 9.10 -4.50
N VAL A 167 0.91 8.75 -3.31
CA VAL A 167 0.25 9.69 -2.41
C VAL A 167 1.29 10.37 -1.53
N THR A 168 1.27 11.70 -1.54
CA THR A 168 2.10 12.55 -0.71
C THR A 168 1.28 13.15 0.44
N SER A 169 1.98 13.74 1.40
CA SER A 169 1.39 14.56 2.45
C SER A 169 1.86 16.02 2.30
N GLN A 170 1.89 16.76 3.38
CA GLN A 170 2.44 18.13 3.42
C GLN A 170 3.98 18.17 3.44
N TYR A 171 4.62 17.04 3.78
CA TYR A 171 6.07 16.85 3.82
C TYR A 171 6.39 15.38 3.46
N TRP A 172 7.64 14.92 3.60
CA TRP A 172 7.97 13.50 3.47
C TRP A 172 7.25 12.68 4.54
N ASN A 173 6.73 11.53 4.19
CA ASN A 173 5.98 10.66 5.12
C ASN A 173 6.95 9.98 6.10
N ILE A 174 7.51 10.74 7.00
CA ILE A 174 8.52 10.36 7.97
C ILE A 174 8.00 10.71 9.37
N ALA A 175 8.24 9.84 10.33
CA ALA A 175 8.03 10.12 11.75
C ALA A 175 9.27 9.72 12.55
N PHE A 176 9.44 10.32 13.71
CA PHE A 176 10.60 10.14 14.57
C PHE A 176 10.18 9.59 15.94
N GLY A 177 11.05 8.80 16.56
CA GLY A 177 10.89 8.30 17.92
C GLY A 177 11.82 7.13 18.20
N MET A 178 12.31 7.03 19.41
CA MET A 178 13.12 5.89 19.87
C MET A 178 12.23 4.71 20.29
N ASN A 179 11.06 5.02 20.83
CA ASN A 179 10.05 4.08 21.32
C ASN A 179 8.65 4.58 20.91
N PRO A 180 7.58 3.77 21.08
CA PRO A 180 6.22 4.14 20.67
C PRO A 180 5.67 5.39 21.35
N GLU A 181 6.02 5.64 22.60
CA GLU A 181 5.57 6.83 23.34
C GLU A 181 6.18 8.09 22.76
N GLU A 182 7.47 8.09 22.45
CA GLU A 182 8.13 9.21 21.78
C GLU A 182 7.61 9.41 20.36
N ALA A 183 7.34 8.34 19.61
CA ALA A 183 6.77 8.47 18.27
C ALA A 183 5.41 9.18 18.28
N LYS A 184 4.59 8.97 19.31
CA LYS A 184 3.32 9.69 19.50
C LYS A 184 3.50 11.19 19.77
N LEU A 185 4.64 11.58 20.33
CA LEU A 185 4.99 12.97 20.64
C LEU A 185 5.56 13.73 19.43
N ASP A 186 5.91 13.04 18.35
CA ASP A 186 6.30 13.68 17.10
C ASP A 186 5.09 14.33 16.42
N THR A 187 4.82 15.56 16.86
CA THR A 187 3.64 16.32 16.41
C THR A 187 3.61 16.50 14.89
N GLU A 188 4.73 16.85 14.28
CA GLU A 188 4.83 17.04 12.83
C GLU A 188 4.69 15.72 12.09
N GLY A 189 5.34 14.65 12.56
CA GLY A 189 5.20 13.31 12.00
C GLY A 189 3.76 12.81 12.05
N MET A 190 3.07 12.93 13.18
CA MET A 190 1.67 12.54 13.31
C MET A 190 0.74 13.41 12.44
N GLN A 191 0.99 14.71 12.34
CA GLN A 191 0.27 15.59 11.42
C GLN A 191 0.47 15.17 9.97
N THR A 192 1.70 14.80 9.60
CA THR A 192 2.05 14.28 8.27
C THR A 192 1.29 12.98 7.95
N MET A 193 1.17 12.06 8.93
CA MET A 193 0.39 10.82 8.78
C MET A 193 -1.11 11.09 8.57
N ARG A 194 -1.69 12.03 9.32
CA ARG A 194 -3.09 12.42 9.13
C ARG A 194 -3.33 13.07 7.76
N GLN A 195 -2.40 13.93 7.32
CA GLN A 195 -2.53 14.56 6.00
C GLN A 195 -2.36 13.55 4.87
N LEU A 196 -1.45 12.58 5.01
CA LEU A 196 -1.34 11.47 4.06
C LEU A 196 -2.66 10.71 3.92
N ALA A 197 -3.32 10.41 5.03
CA ALA A 197 -4.61 9.72 5.01
C ALA A 197 -5.70 10.54 4.30
N ARG A 198 -5.76 11.85 4.53
CA ARG A 198 -6.71 12.75 3.84
C ARG A 198 -6.45 12.82 2.34
N ASN A 199 -5.18 12.91 1.93
CA ASN A 199 -4.79 12.92 0.52
C ASN A 199 -5.09 11.57 -0.15
N MET A 200 -4.87 10.46 0.55
CA MET A 200 -5.24 9.11 0.10
C MET A 200 -6.76 9.00 -0.13
N ALA A 201 -7.55 9.47 0.81
CA ALA A 201 -9.00 9.48 0.73
C ALA A 201 -9.51 10.33 -0.45
N TRP A 202 -8.92 11.52 -0.62
CA TRP A 202 -9.25 12.39 -1.75
C TRP A 202 -8.92 11.73 -3.10
N LEU A 203 -7.73 11.13 -3.23
CA LEU A 203 -7.31 10.48 -4.48
C LEU A 203 -8.16 9.26 -4.79
N LEU A 204 -8.50 8.43 -3.79
CA LEU A 204 -9.38 7.27 -3.97
C LEU A 204 -10.74 7.68 -4.53
N ARG A 205 -11.37 8.71 -3.97
CA ARG A 205 -12.65 9.25 -4.48
C ARG A 205 -12.52 9.83 -5.88
N SER A 206 -11.38 10.47 -6.20
CA SER A 206 -11.13 11.04 -7.53
C SER A 206 -10.97 9.94 -8.60
N ILE A 207 -10.26 8.86 -8.28
CA ILE A 207 -10.08 7.71 -9.16
C ILE A 207 -11.40 6.95 -9.37
N GLU A 208 -12.22 6.82 -8.34
CA GLU A 208 -13.52 6.15 -8.43
C GLU A 208 -14.46 6.87 -9.42
N SER A 209 -14.35 8.18 -9.54
CA SER A 209 -15.17 9.00 -10.43
C SER A 209 -14.70 8.99 -11.89
N GLN A 210 -13.52 8.47 -12.19
CA GLN A 210 -12.93 8.48 -13.53
C GLN A 210 -12.34 7.12 -13.90
N PRO A 211 -12.51 6.67 -15.15
CA PRO A 211 -11.84 5.44 -15.59
C PRO A 211 -10.31 5.61 -15.56
N ALA A 212 -9.61 4.51 -15.33
CA ALA A 212 -8.15 4.50 -15.44
C ALA A 212 -7.73 4.87 -16.87
N PRO A 213 -6.60 5.58 -17.04
CA PRO A 213 -6.07 5.86 -18.37
C PRO A 213 -5.84 4.56 -19.15
N ALA A 214 -6.22 4.56 -20.43
CA ALA A 214 -5.92 3.44 -21.30
C ALA A 214 -4.41 3.35 -21.55
N VAL A 215 -3.89 2.13 -21.66
CA VAL A 215 -2.54 1.90 -22.21
C VAL A 215 -2.71 1.84 -23.71
N GLU A 216 -2.30 2.90 -24.40
CA GLU A 216 -2.51 3.06 -25.85
C GLU A 216 -1.41 2.39 -26.69
N ASP A 217 -0.20 2.32 -26.13
CA ASP A 217 0.96 1.79 -26.82
C ASP A 217 1.25 0.33 -26.43
N GLU A 218 1.61 -0.47 -27.44
CA GLU A 218 2.18 -1.79 -27.17
C GLU A 218 3.53 -1.65 -26.44
N TRP A 219 3.69 -2.39 -25.34
CA TRP A 219 4.95 -2.41 -24.60
C TRP A 219 6.09 -2.93 -25.47
N LYS A 220 7.04 -2.06 -25.79
CA LYS A 220 8.31 -2.42 -26.44
C LYS A 220 9.42 -2.43 -25.42
N GLY A 221 9.85 -3.62 -25.04
CA GLY A 221 10.98 -3.80 -24.14
C GLY A 221 12.24 -3.17 -24.73
N MET A 222 13.08 -2.60 -23.85
CA MET A 222 14.35 -2.03 -24.24
C MET A 222 15.30 -3.13 -24.72
N ASN A 223 15.91 -2.95 -25.89
CA ASN A 223 16.87 -3.88 -26.48
C ASN A 223 18.09 -3.12 -27.00
N PHE A 224 19.11 -3.01 -26.16
CA PHE A 224 20.40 -2.42 -26.55
C PHE A 224 21.39 -3.44 -27.13
N ILE A 225 21.11 -4.72 -27.01
CA ILE A 225 21.96 -5.81 -27.52
C ILE A 225 21.32 -6.31 -28.80
N ARG A 226 22.04 -6.17 -29.89
CA ARG A 226 21.67 -6.65 -31.23
C ARG A 226 22.60 -7.78 -31.64
#